data_f0753818698fd1ef70fc49f947d0459a
#
_entry.id   f0753818698fd1ef70fc49f947d0459a
#
_cell.length_a   1.000
_cell.length_b   1.000
_cell.length_c   1.000
_cell.angle_alpha   90.00
_cell.angle_beta   90.00
_cell.angle_gamma   90.00
#
_symmetry.space_group_name_H-M   'P 1'
#
loop_
_entity.id
_entity.type
_entity.pdbx_description
1 polymer ?
#
loop_
_entity_poly.entity_id
_entity_poly.type
_entity_poly.pdbx_seq_one_letter_code
_entity_poly.pdbx_strand_id
1 'polypeptide(L)'
;MYKSEQLAHSIRQLIESGTLNAHEKLPSLRDQVQRSGFSLMTVMNAYQELESQGLIYSKEKSGYFVAEQIALKPLEQYSIVSLNSKIEINSLVFKYLKSIQHESVVPFGSAFPDSQLLAASKLIQIMGQLARQRQSYDQTASLPPGNLALRKLIAQRYCMQGIQTDPDDIVITSGGLDALNLSLQAVAKPGDYILLQQTVFYGAWQAAERLGLKVITIPEHPQHGFDLEAFEQVIHTYPIKVCWLMLNSHNPIGFTVSDEIKYKIAKLLHEHQIYLIEDDVYEELYYGGQKPLSMKYF
;
A
#
# COMPACT_ATOMS: atom_id res chain seq x y z
N MET A 1 -10.72 -30.87 -1.98
CA MET A 1 -9.94 -30.39 -3.13
C MET A 1 -10.54 -30.94 -4.39
N TYR A 2 -10.97 -30.08 -5.31
CA TYR A 2 -11.57 -30.54 -6.56
C TYR A 2 -10.49 -31.19 -7.47
N LYS A 3 -10.90 -32.11 -8.35
CA LYS A 3 -9.96 -32.81 -9.26
C LYS A 3 -9.18 -31.85 -10.18
N SER A 4 -9.76 -30.69 -10.54
CA SER A 4 -9.08 -29.63 -11.30
C SER A 4 -7.98 -28.97 -10.47
N GLU A 5 -8.23 -28.64 -9.22
CA GLU A 5 -7.25 -28.08 -8.29
C GLU A 5 -6.10 -29.05 -8.01
N GLN A 6 -6.38 -30.34 -7.89
CA GLN A 6 -5.34 -31.38 -7.76
C GLN A 6 -4.40 -31.40 -8.95
N LEU A 7 -4.95 -31.37 -10.17
CA LEU A 7 -4.15 -31.37 -11.39
C LEU A 7 -3.35 -30.07 -11.52
N ALA A 8 -3.96 -28.92 -11.27
CA ALA A 8 -3.28 -27.63 -11.29
C ALA A 8 -2.14 -27.59 -10.27
N HIS A 9 -2.37 -28.07 -9.05
CA HIS A 9 -1.34 -28.15 -8.01
C HIS A 9 -0.15 -29.05 -8.42
N SER A 10 -0.43 -30.23 -9.01
CA SER A 10 0.64 -31.14 -9.47
C SER A 10 1.49 -30.50 -10.57
N ILE A 11 0.87 -29.84 -11.54
CA ILE A 11 1.61 -29.16 -12.62
C ILE A 11 2.42 -27.98 -12.04
N ARG A 12 1.84 -27.21 -11.12
CA ARG A 12 2.56 -26.14 -10.43
C ARG A 12 3.82 -26.64 -9.75
N GLN A 13 3.74 -27.72 -8.99
CA GLN A 13 4.92 -28.33 -8.34
C GLN A 13 6.00 -28.70 -9.33
N LEU A 14 5.65 -29.22 -10.52
CA LEU A 14 6.60 -29.54 -11.55
C LEU A 14 7.29 -28.30 -12.15
N ILE A 15 6.57 -27.19 -12.25
CA ILE A 15 7.12 -25.90 -12.68
C ILE A 15 8.03 -25.33 -11.60
N GLU A 16 7.58 -25.28 -10.34
CA GLU A 16 8.34 -24.73 -9.21
C GLU A 16 9.61 -25.54 -8.90
N SER A 17 9.56 -26.87 -9.09
CA SER A 17 10.74 -27.72 -8.92
C SER A 17 11.74 -27.67 -10.10
N GLY A 18 11.39 -26.94 -11.17
CA GLY A 18 12.22 -26.90 -12.40
C GLY A 18 12.16 -28.18 -13.23
N THR A 19 11.24 -29.09 -12.94
CA THR A 19 11.04 -30.31 -13.76
C THR A 19 10.41 -29.96 -15.11
N LEU A 20 9.58 -28.91 -15.15
CA LEU A 20 9.08 -28.29 -16.38
C LEU A 20 9.73 -26.92 -16.51
N ASN A 21 10.50 -26.73 -17.57
CA ASN A 21 11.26 -25.51 -17.80
C ASN A 21 10.42 -24.44 -18.52
N ALA A 22 10.83 -23.18 -18.38
CA ALA A 22 10.23 -22.08 -19.11
C ALA A 22 10.20 -22.37 -20.63
N HIS A 23 9.10 -21.99 -21.27
CA HIS A 23 8.80 -22.24 -22.68
C HIS A 23 8.63 -23.71 -23.07
N GLU A 24 8.71 -24.64 -22.12
CA GLU A 24 8.43 -26.05 -22.38
C GLU A 24 6.93 -26.25 -22.68
N LYS A 25 6.67 -27.10 -23.67
CA LYS A 25 5.29 -27.37 -24.12
C LYS A 25 4.61 -28.36 -23.18
N LEU A 26 3.47 -27.99 -22.64
CA LEU A 26 2.61 -28.89 -21.88
C LEU A 26 1.87 -29.89 -22.81
N PRO A 27 1.47 -31.04 -22.27
CA PRO A 27 0.60 -31.96 -22.99
C PRO A 27 -0.65 -31.25 -23.51
N SER A 28 -1.15 -31.64 -24.70
CA SER A 28 -2.43 -31.13 -25.16
C SER A 28 -3.55 -31.51 -24.18
N LEU A 29 -4.66 -30.77 -24.19
CA LEU A 29 -5.80 -31.11 -23.32
C LEU A 29 -6.25 -32.58 -23.46
N ARG A 30 -6.21 -33.12 -24.71
CA ARG A 30 -6.54 -34.52 -24.98
C ARG A 30 -5.52 -35.50 -24.39
N ASP A 31 -4.23 -35.20 -24.59
CA ASP A 31 -3.14 -36.04 -24.02
C ASP A 31 -3.18 -36.00 -22.49
N GLN A 32 -3.47 -34.86 -21.91
CA GLN A 32 -3.56 -34.70 -20.45
C GLN A 32 -4.77 -35.47 -19.89
N VAL A 33 -5.89 -35.51 -20.60
CA VAL A 33 -7.05 -36.38 -20.26
C VAL A 33 -6.64 -37.85 -20.21
N GLN A 34 -5.88 -38.31 -21.22
CA GLN A 34 -5.42 -39.70 -21.25
C GLN A 34 -4.43 -40.01 -20.10
N ARG A 35 -3.54 -39.07 -19.79
CA ARG A 35 -2.53 -39.25 -18.73
C ARG A 35 -3.11 -39.18 -17.33
N SER A 36 -4.04 -38.29 -17.08
CA SER A 36 -4.61 -38.06 -15.75
C SER A 36 -5.84 -38.92 -15.46
N GLY A 37 -6.53 -39.41 -16.47
CA GLY A 37 -7.83 -40.08 -16.32
C GLY A 37 -8.97 -39.14 -15.95
N PHE A 38 -8.75 -37.82 -15.98
CA PHE A 38 -9.76 -36.84 -15.67
C PHE A 38 -10.59 -36.45 -16.91
N SER A 39 -11.77 -35.86 -16.68
CA SER A 39 -12.59 -35.35 -17.78
C SER A 39 -11.93 -34.17 -18.50
N LEU A 40 -12.28 -33.95 -19.76
CA LEU A 40 -11.79 -32.81 -20.55
C LEU A 40 -12.09 -31.47 -19.85
N MET A 41 -13.25 -31.34 -19.26
CA MET A 41 -13.63 -30.10 -18.51
C MET A 41 -12.74 -29.89 -17.28
N THR A 42 -12.42 -30.98 -16.54
CA THR A 42 -11.52 -30.92 -15.39
C THR A 42 -10.11 -30.47 -15.79
N VAL A 43 -9.59 -31.02 -16.90
CA VAL A 43 -8.26 -30.62 -17.41
C VAL A 43 -8.27 -29.17 -17.91
N MET A 44 -9.32 -28.76 -18.61
CA MET A 44 -9.47 -27.41 -19.10
C MET A 44 -9.51 -26.38 -17.97
N ASN A 45 -10.29 -26.66 -16.91
CA ASN A 45 -10.36 -25.79 -15.74
C ASN A 45 -8.99 -25.69 -15.02
N ALA A 46 -8.25 -26.79 -14.91
CA ALA A 46 -6.92 -26.77 -14.34
C ALA A 46 -5.93 -25.92 -15.16
N TYR A 47 -6.00 -26.02 -16.48
CA TYR A 47 -5.13 -25.21 -17.36
C TYR A 47 -5.52 -23.73 -17.33
N GLN A 48 -6.80 -23.41 -17.30
CA GLN A 48 -7.28 -22.03 -17.13
C GLN A 48 -6.86 -21.43 -15.79
N GLU A 49 -6.90 -22.22 -14.73
CA GLU A 49 -6.41 -21.80 -13.42
C GLU A 49 -4.92 -21.47 -13.45
N LEU A 50 -4.09 -22.36 -14.04
CA LEU A 50 -2.65 -22.12 -14.19
C LEU A 50 -2.34 -20.92 -15.10
N GLU A 51 -3.12 -20.72 -16.15
CA GLU A 51 -2.99 -19.58 -17.06
C GLU A 51 -3.38 -18.26 -16.35
N SER A 52 -4.46 -18.26 -15.57
CA SER A 52 -4.87 -17.10 -14.76
C SER A 52 -3.84 -16.69 -13.71
N GLN A 53 -3.04 -17.66 -13.25
CA GLN A 53 -1.94 -17.45 -12.30
C GLN A 53 -0.61 -17.07 -13.00
N GLY A 54 -0.60 -16.98 -14.33
CA GLY A 54 0.59 -16.65 -15.11
C GLY A 54 1.66 -17.75 -15.10
N LEU A 55 1.33 -18.98 -14.69
CA LEU A 55 2.26 -20.12 -14.68
C LEU A 55 2.43 -20.76 -16.06
N ILE A 56 1.41 -20.69 -16.88
CA ILE A 56 1.40 -21.14 -18.27
C ILE A 56 0.75 -20.09 -19.17
N TYR A 57 0.99 -20.19 -20.47
CA TYR A 57 0.33 -19.36 -21.48
C TYR A 57 -0.09 -20.19 -22.68
N SER A 58 -1.19 -19.79 -23.32
CA SER A 58 -1.65 -20.40 -24.55
C SER A 58 -1.00 -19.75 -25.77
N LYS A 59 -0.63 -20.53 -26.75
CA LYS A 59 -0.19 -20.05 -28.07
C LYS A 59 -1.13 -20.59 -29.13
N GLU A 60 -1.70 -19.68 -29.91
CA GLU A 60 -2.70 -20.01 -30.93
C GLU A 60 -2.25 -21.15 -31.83
N LYS A 61 -3.09 -22.16 -32.01
CA LYS A 61 -2.84 -23.40 -32.78
C LYS A 61 -1.64 -24.24 -32.30
N SER A 62 -0.95 -23.88 -31.22
CA SER A 62 0.25 -24.58 -30.74
C SER A 62 0.06 -25.25 -29.38
N GLY A 63 -0.94 -24.84 -28.59
CA GLY A 63 -1.22 -25.39 -27.25
C GLY A 63 -0.69 -24.54 -26.13
N TYR A 64 -0.46 -25.15 -24.95
CA TYR A 64 -0.03 -24.48 -23.73
C TYR A 64 1.47 -24.67 -23.49
N PHE A 65 2.10 -23.64 -22.93
CA PHE A 65 3.53 -23.58 -22.62
C PHE A 65 3.74 -23.04 -21.22
N VAL A 66 4.81 -23.47 -20.56
CA VAL A 66 5.23 -22.90 -19.27
C VAL A 66 5.65 -21.45 -19.46
N ALA A 67 5.13 -20.57 -18.68
CA ALA A 67 5.51 -19.17 -18.69
C ALA A 67 6.92 -18.99 -18.10
N GLU A 68 7.65 -18.00 -18.57
CA GLU A 68 8.91 -17.62 -17.96
C GLU A 68 8.63 -17.10 -16.56
N GLN A 69 9.05 -17.86 -15.55
CA GLN A 69 9.00 -17.40 -14.19
C GLN A 69 10.07 -16.31 -14.06
N ILE A 70 9.66 -15.06 -14.01
CA ILE A 70 10.56 -14.00 -13.56
C ILE A 70 10.83 -14.33 -12.09
N ALA A 71 11.94 -15.05 -11.83
CA ALA A 71 12.46 -15.19 -10.49
C ALA A 71 12.69 -13.76 -9.99
N LEU A 72 11.78 -13.27 -9.17
CA LEU A 72 12.02 -12.06 -8.39
C LEU A 72 13.32 -12.38 -7.64
N LYS A 73 14.43 -11.78 -8.08
CA LYS A 73 15.67 -11.84 -7.30
C LYS A 73 15.27 -11.47 -5.88
N PRO A 74 15.69 -12.24 -4.86
CA PRO A 74 15.49 -11.82 -3.48
C PRO A 74 15.95 -10.38 -3.42
N LEU A 75 15.07 -9.50 -2.93
CA LEU A 75 15.44 -8.10 -2.68
C LEU A 75 16.73 -8.17 -1.86
N GLU A 76 17.81 -7.60 -2.39
CA GLU A 76 19.06 -7.50 -1.64
C GLU A 76 18.70 -6.92 -0.27
N GLN A 77 19.21 -7.53 0.79
CA GLN A 77 18.98 -7.03 2.14
C GLN A 77 19.54 -5.62 2.21
N TYR A 78 18.65 -4.65 2.11
CA TYR A 78 19.02 -3.25 2.25
C TYR A 78 19.38 -2.98 3.70
N SER A 79 20.57 -2.43 3.91
CA SER A 79 21.04 -2.05 5.22
C SER A 79 20.33 -0.79 5.73
N ILE A 80 20.21 -0.65 7.04
CA ILE A 80 19.77 0.57 7.69
C ILE A 80 20.65 1.73 7.20
N VAL A 81 20.03 2.72 6.55
CA VAL A 81 20.76 3.86 6.00
C VAL A 81 20.46 5.11 6.81
N SER A 82 21.50 5.65 7.42
CA SER A 82 21.43 7.00 7.98
C SER A 82 21.91 7.99 6.91
N LEU A 83 21.00 8.78 6.38
CA LEU A 83 21.33 9.77 5.36
C LEU A 83 21.68 11.10 6.01
N ASN A 84 22.98 11.35 6.16
CA ASN A 84 23.52 12.68 6.50
C ASN A 84 23.74 13.58 5.28
N SER A 85 23.35 13.14 4.08
CA SER A 85 23.56 13.90 2.84
C SER A 85 22.35 14.81 2.54
N LYS A 86 22.63 16.05 2.18
CA LYS A 86 21.65 16.96 1.58
C LYS A 86 21.26 16.42 0.20
N ILE A 87 20.23 15.60 0.14
CA ILE A 87 19.62 15.20 -1.14
C ILE A 87 18.60 16.29 -1.48
N GLU A 88 18.73 16.93 -2.62
CA GLU A 88 17.72 17.87 -3.16
C GLU A 88 16.51 17.08 -3.68
N ILE A 89 15.70 16.58 -2.76
CA ILE A 89 14.52 15.72 -3.05
C ILE A 89 13.54 16.47 -3.95
N ASN A 90 13.37 17.77 -3.76
CA ASN A 90 12.46 18.58 -4.55
C ASN A 90 12.78 18.53 -6.05
N SER A 91 14.04 18.65 -6.43
CA SER A 91 14.43 18.62 -7.86
C SER A 91 14.13 17.25 -8.50
N LEU A 92 14.33 16.16 -7.76
CA LEU A 92 14.02 14.81 -8.20
C LEU A 92 12.51 14.60 -8.36
N VAL A 93 11.72 15.02 -7.36
CA VAL A 93 10.27 14.95 -7.39
C VAL A 93 9.68 15.75 -8.55
N PHE A 94 10.15 16.97 -8.79
CA PHE A 94 9.69 17.77 -9.94
C PHE A 94 10.01 17.12 -11.29
N LYS A 95 11.18 16.52 -11.46
CA LYS A 95 11.51 15.76 -12.68
C LYS A 95 10.57 14.58 -12.87
N TYR A 96 10.29 13.84 -11.79
CA TYR A 96 9.36 12.72 -11.80
C TYR A 96 7.94 13.17 -12.18
N LEU A 97 7.38 14.17 -11.47
CA LEU A 97 6.04 14.68 -11.74
C LEU A 97 5.90 15.23 -13.17
N LYS A 98 6.94 15.86 -13.70
CA LYS A 98 6.96 16.32 -15.08
C LYS A 98 6.98 15.16 -16.08
N SER A 99 7.69 14.08 -15.77
CA SER A 99 7.76 12.92 -16.67
C SER A 99 6.42 12.19 -16.83
N ILE A 100 5.62 12.12 -15.78
CA ILE A 100 4.29 11.45 -15.83
C ILE A 100 3.22 12.29 -16.55
N GLN A 101 3.45 13.57 -16.78
CA GLN A 101 2.54 14.43 -17.55
C GLN A 101 2.71 14.28 -19.08
N HIS A 102 3.72 13.55 -19.53
CA HIS A 102 3.96 13.32 -20.95
C HIS A 102 2.99 12.30 -21.52
N GLU A 103 2.21 12.66 -22.54
CA GLU A 103 1.20 11.81 -23.17
C GLU A 103 1.75 10.48 -23.73
N SER A 104 3.04 10.44 -24.07
CA SER A 104 3.70 9.24 -24.61
C SER A 104 4.21 8.27 -23.53
N VAL A 105 4.08 8.62 -22.26
CA VAL A 105 4.61 7.81 -21.15
C VAL A 105 3.47 7.06 -20.48
N VAL A 106 3.61 5.74 -20.33
CA VAL A 106 2.74 4.95 -19.47
C VAL A 106 3.24 5.07 -18.04
N PRO A 107 2.50 5.72 -17.12
CA PRO A 107 3.02 6.11 -15.81
C PRO A 107 3.00 4.97 -14.79
N PHE A 108 3.72 3.86 -15.03
CA PHE A 108 3.80 2.72 -14.11
C PHE A 108 4.35 3.06 -12.73
N GLY A 109 5.12 4.14 -12.61
CA GLY A 109 5.64 4.62 -11.33
C GLY A 109 4.66 5.50 -10.55
N SER A 110 3.43 5.69 -11.05
CA SER A 110 2.43 6.57 -10.44
C SER A 110 1.33 5.76 -9.76
N ALA A 111 0.94 6.18 -8.55
CA ALA A 111 -0.21 5.61 -7.83
C ALA A 111 -1.54 6.32 -8.14
N PHE A 112 -1.64 7.11 -9.21
CA PHE A 112 -2.90 7.74 -9.60
C PHE A 112 -3.81 6.72 -10.27
N PRO A 113 -4.99 6.41 -9.71
CA PRO A 113 -5.97 5.53 -10.33
C PRO A 113 -6.61 6.22 -11.54
N ASP A 114 -7.14 5.42 -12.47
CA ASP A 114 -7.96 5.95 -13.56
C ASP A 114 -9.14 6.75 -12.98
N SER A 115 -9.35 7.95 -13.51
CA SER A 115 -10.43 8.84 -13.08
C SER A 115 -11.84 8.22 -13.23
N GLN A 116 -12.01 7.26 -14.14
CA GLN A 116 -13.27 6.54 -14.31
C GLN A 116 -13.59 5.60 -13.14
N LEU A 117 -12.58 5.18 -12.37
CA LEU A 117 -12.77 4.37 -11.15
C LEU A 117 -13.25 5.22 -9.97
N LEU A 118 -13.11 6.53 -10.05
CA LEU A 118 -13.52 7.46 -9.00
C LEU A 118 -14.98 7.89 -9.19
N ALA A 119 -15.67 8.14 -8.07
CA ALA A 119 -17.08 8.57 -8.07
C ALA A 119 -17.27 10.05 -8.51
N ALA A 120 -16.45 10.55 -9.44
CA ALA A 120 -16.43 11.95 -9.85
C ALA A 120 -17.80 12.45 -10.32
N SER A 121 -18.51 11.65 -11.16
CA SER A 121 -19.84 12.02 -11.64
C SER A 121 -20.87 12.18 -10.52
N LYS A 122 -20.82 11.30 -9.51
CA LYS A 122 -21.68 11.37 -8.34
C LYS A 122 -21.37 12.59 -7.46
N LEU A 123 -20.10 12.91 -7.30
CA LEU A 123 -19.67 14.12 -6.59
C LEU A 123 -20.15 15.38 -7.28
N ILE A 124 -20.01 15.49 -8.60
CA ILE A 124 -20.49 16.63 -9.38
C ILE A 124 -22.03 16.78 -9.24
N GLN A 125 -22.75 15.66 -9.28
CA GLN A 125 -24.22 15.68 -9.09
C GLN A 125 -24.59 16.20 -7.69
N ILE A 126 -23.93 15.72 -6.63
CA ILE A 126 -24.15 16.16 -5.25
C ILE A 126 -23.82 17.66 -5.10
N MET A 127 -22.68 18.10 -5.65
CA MET A 127 -22.31 19.51 -5.63
C MET A 127 -23.37 20.39 -6.31
N GLY A 128 -23.87 19.94 -7.48
CA GLY A 128 -24.96 20.64 -8.19
C GLY A 128 -26.27 20.69 -7.40
N GLN A 129 -26.59 19.65 -6.65
CA GLN A 129 -27.76 19.62 -5.76
C GLN A 129 -27.61 20.62 -4.59
N LEU A 130 -26.46 20.61 -3.92
CA LEU A 130 -26.16 21.51 -2.82
C LEU A 130 -26.16 22.97 -3.27
N ALA A 131 -25.57 23.29 -4.41
CA ALA A 131 -25.56 24.63 -4.98
C ALA A 131 -26.97 25.16 -5.27
N ARG A 132 -27.92 24.28 -5.66
CA ARG A 132 -29.33 24.65 -5.93
C ARG A 132 -30.16 24.88 -4.66
N GLN A 133 -29.77 24.27 -3.53
CA GLN A 133 -30.53 24.39 -2.27
C GLN A 133 -30.43 25.76 -1.64
N ARG A 134 -29.62 26.69 -2.19
CA ARG A 134 -29.48 28.10 -1.74
C ARG A 134 -29.36 28.25 -0.21
N GLN A 135 -28.75 27.32 0.46
CA GLN A 135 -28.42 27.49 1.87
C GLN A 135 -27.44 28.64 2.01
N SER A 136 -27.71 29.57 2.92
CA SER A 136 -26.74 30.59 3.29
C SER A 136 -25.45 29.91 3.70
N TYR A 137 -24.35 30.24 3.02
CA TYR A 137 -23.05 29.71 3.37
C TYR A 137 -22.64 30.28 4.73
N ASP A 138 -22.62 29.45 5.75
CA ASP A 138 -22.08 29.82 7.04
C ASP A 138 -20.55 29.83 6.97
N GLN A 139 -19.97 31.00 6.86
CA GLN A 139 -18.52 31.18 6.78
C GLN A 139 -17.81 30.68 8.04
N THR A 140 -18.50 30.64 9.19
CA THR A 140 -17.91 30.17 10.46
C THR A 140 -17.83 28.67 10.56
N ALA A 141 -18.65 27.92 9.81
CA ALA A 141 -18.65 26.45 9.80
C ALA A 141 -17.36 25.83 9.28
N SER A 142 -16.52 26.60 8.57
CA SER A 142 -15.24 26.16 8.02
C SER A 142 -14.02 26.61 8.85
N LEU A 143 -14.25 27.33 9.96
CA LEU A 143 -13.15 27.71 10.85
C LEU A 143 -12.55 26.46 11.54
N PRO A 144 -11.26 26.50 11.91
CA PRO A 144 -10.64 25.40 12.66
C PRO A 144 -11.46 25.06 13.93
N PRO A 145 -11.58 23.78 14.25
CA PRO A 145 -10.97 22.59 13.63
C PRO A 145 -11.71 22.05 12.40
N GLY A 146 -12.64 22.76 11.80
CA GLY A 146 -13.38 22.38 10.60
C GLY A 146 -14.84 21.99 10.89
N ASN A 147 -15.59 21.70 9.83
CA ASN A 147 -17.03 21.48 9.88
C ASN A 147 -17.41 20.36 10.87
N LEU A 148 -18.21 20.69 11.89
CA LEU A 148 -18.60 19.76 12.95
C LEU A 148 -19.38 18.54 12.43
N ALA A 149 -20.25 18.72 11.42
CA ALA A 149 -21.02 17.60 10.88
C ALA A 149 -20.08 16.59 10.19
N LEU A 150 -19.07 17.06 9.45
CA LEU A 150 -18.06 16.20 8.85
C LEU A 150 -17.23 15.49 9.91
N ARG A 151 -16.77 16.19 10.95
CA ARG A 151 -16.00 15.59 12.06
C ARG A 151 -16.80 14.51 12.79
N LYS A 152 -18.11 14.73 13.02
CA LYS A 152 -19.01 13.70 13.58
C LYS A 152 -19.13 12.48 12.70
N LEU A 153 -19.23 12.64 11.37
CA LEU A 153 -19.27 11.50 10.44
C LEU A 153 -17.97 10.71 10.45
N ILE A 154 -16.82 11.39 10.53
CA ILE A 154 -15.51 10.73 10.64
C ILE A 154 -15.42 9.97 11.96
N ALA A 155 -15.80 10.58 13.09
CA ALA A 155 -15.81 9.91 14.39
C ALA A 155 -16.71 8.66 14.39
N GLN A 156 -17.90 8.74 13.77
CA GLN A 156 -18.79 7.59 13.61
C GLN A 156 -18.13 6.45 12.81
N ARG A 157 -17.38 6.77 11.75
CA ARG A 157 -16.64 5.74 10.98
C ARG A 157 -15.59 5.04 11.82
N TYR A 158 -14.84 5.78 12.65
CA TYR A 158 -13.91 5.19 13.61
C TYR A 158 -14.62 4.30 14.63
N CYS A 159 -15.74 4.74 15.18
CA CYS A 159 -16.56 3.94 16.11
C CYS A 159 -17.04 2.62 15.50
N MET A 160 -17.38 2.60 14.20
CA MET A 160 -17.78 1.37 13.49
C MET A 160 -16.62 0.37 13.36
N GLN A 161 -15.38 0.82 13.49
CA GLN A 161 -14.17 -0.01 13.51
C GLN A 161 -13.72 -0.36 14.94
N GLY A 162 -14.52 -0.01 15.96
CA GLY A 162 -14.17 -0.23 17.37
C GLY A 162 -13.21 0.83 17.95
N ILE A 163 -12.92 1.91 17.21
CA ILE A 163 -12.01 2.97 17.64
C ILE A 163 -12.84 4.13 18.22
N GLN A 164 -12.72 4.32 19.52
CA GLN A 164 -13.40 5.44 20.19
C GLN A 164 -12.69 6.76 19.87
N THR A 165 -13.41 7.70 19.23
CA THR A 165 -12.84 8.98 18.79
C THR A 165 -13.86 10.09 19.05
N ASP A 166 -13.44 11.16 19.73
CA ASP A 166 -14.25 12.36 19.88
C ASP A 166 -14.17 13.20 18.59
N PRO A 167 -15.29 13.80 18.11
CA PRO A 167 -15.23 14.77 17.03
C PRO A 167 -14.27 15.93 17.28
N ASP A 168 -13.99 16.29 18.53
CA ASP A 168 -13.05 17.35 18.86
C ASP A 168 -11.58 16.96 18.74
N ASP A 169 -11.29 15.66 18.64
CA ASP A 169 -9.94 15.13 18.30
C ASP A 169 -9.67 15.18 16.77
N ILE A 170 -10.64 15.61 15.97
CA ILE A 170 -10.54 15.59 14.50
C ILE A 170 -10.36 17.02 13.98
N VAL A 171 -9.31 17.20 13.20
CA VAL A 171 -9.03 18.46 12.49
C VAL A 171 -9.16 18.25 11.00
N ILE A 172 -9.96 19.08 10.33
CA ILE A 172 -10.08 19.07 8.87
C ILE A 172 -9.06 20.02 8.27
N THR A 173 -8.24 19.52 7.35
CA THR A 173 -7.19 20.26 6.69
C THR A 173 -7.47 20.41 5.19
N SER A 174 -6.59 21.10 4.46
CA SER A 174 -6.72 21.31 3.02
C SER A 174 -6.43 20.03 2.18
N GLY A 175 -6.07 18.93 2.83
CA GLY A 175 -5.80 17.64 2.21
C GLY A 175 -4.86 16.79 3.05
N GLY A 176 -4.71 15.50 2.69
CA GLY A 176 -3.91 14.55 3.47
C GLY A 176 -2.45 14.99 3.66
N LEU A 177 -1.81 15.52 2.63
CA LEU A 177 -0.42 15.99 2.75
C LEU A 177 -0.30 17.18 3.71
N ASP A 178 -1.29 18.06 3.75
CA ASP A 178 -1.33 19.17 4.71
C ASP A 178 -1.48 18.63 6.15
N ALA A 179 -2.40 17.67 6.36
CA ALA A 179 -2.58 17.00 7.64
C ALA A 179 -1.29 16.35 8.14
N LEU A 180 -0.60 15.60 7.29
CA LEU A 180 0.66 14.91 7.61
C LEU A 180 1.77 15.91 7.99
N ASN A 181 1.90 17.01 7.23
CA ASN A 181 2.86 18.08 7.53
C ASN A 181 2.56 18.80 8.85
N LEU A 182 1.30 19.11 9.12
CA LEU A 182 0.89 19.75 10.37
C LEU A 182 1.11 18.82 11.57
N SER A 183 0.80 17.54 11.42
CA SER A 183 1.07 16.52 12.44
C SER A 183 2.56 16.43 12.75
N LEU A 184 3.42 16.43 11.73
CA LEU A 184 4.86 16.38 11.92
C LEU A 184 5.37 17.64 12.66
N GLN A 185 4.91 18.82 12.28
CA GLN A 185 5.27 20.09 12.92
C GLN A 185 4.81 20.18 14.39
N ALA A 186 3.69 19.49 14.72
CA ALA A 186 3.17 19.49 16.08
C ALA A 186 4.04 18.68 17.05
N VAL A 187 4.76 17.65 16.58
CA VAL A 187 5.47 16.69 17.44
C VAL A 187 6.99 16.72 17.31
N ALA A 188 7.54 17.33 16.25
CA ALA A 188 8.98 17.33 15.97
C ALA A 188 9.52 18.75 15.77
N LYS A 189 10.80 18.91 16.07
CA LYS A 189 11.58 20.16 15.94
C LYS A 189 12.82 19.92 15.08
N PRO A 190 13.39 20.96 14.46
CA PRO A 190 14.64 20.85 13.69
C PRO A 190 15.73 20.16 14.51
N GLY A 191 16.38 19.16 13.92
CA GLY A 191 17.41 18.34 14.57
C GLY A 191 16.91 17.05 15.23
N ASP A 192 15.60 16.89 15.41
CA ASP A 192 15.01 15.62 15.88
C ASP A 192 15.18 14.49 14.86
N TYR A 193 15.11 13.24 15.34
CA TYR A 193 15.17 12.07 14.49
C TYR A 193 13.77 11.61 14.11
N ILE A 194 13.56 11.41 12.82
CA ILE A 194 12.38 10.77 12.24
C ILE A 194 12.73 9.41 11.67
N LEU A 195 11.88 8.41 11.93
CA LEU A 195 11.98 7.10 11.30
C LEU A 195 10.97 7.01 10.14
N LEU A 196 11.45 6.62 8.97
CA LEU A 196 10.67 6.37 7.77
C LEU A 196 10.90 4.93 7.29
N GLN A 197 9.96 4.40 6.51
CA GLN A 197 10.22 3.23 5.68
C GLN A 197 11.19 3.61 4.55
N GLN A 198 12.05 2.70 4.12
CA GLN A 198 13.06 3.01 3.09
C GLN A 198 12.39 3.35 1.76
N THR A 199 11.38 2.61 1.39
CA THR A 199 10.53 2.91 0.25
C THR A 199 9.28 3.62 0.77
N VAL A 200 9.24 4.93 0.65
CA VAL A 200 8.15 5.76 1.21
C VAL A 200 7.67 6.78 0.19
N PHE A 201 6.43 7.22 0.36
CA PHE A 201 5.91 8.35 -0.41
C PHE A 201 6.84 9.58 -0.25
N TYR A 202 7.24 10.16 -1.38
CA TYR A 202 8.24 11.25 -1.41
C TYR A 202 7.87 12.46 -0.54
N GLY A 203 6.58 12.68 -0.28
CA GLY A 203 6.10 13.76 0.59
C GLY A 203 6.64 13.69 2.01
N ALA A 204 6.91 12.49 2.54
CA ALA A 204 7.51 12.30 3.86
C ALA A 204 8.95 12.83 3.89
N TRP A 205 9.74 12.52 2.84
CA TRP A 205 11.10 13.04 2.69
C TRP A 205 11.12 14.57 2.56
N GLN A 206 10.22 15.13 1.74
CA GLN A 206 10.12 16.59 1.57
C GLN A 206 9.75 17.28 2.89
N ALA A 207 8.86 16.67 3.70
CA ALA A 207 8.46 17.19 4.99
C ALA A 207 9.62 17.16 5.99
N ALA A 208 10.35 16.03 6.06
CA ALA A 208 11.50 15.85 6.93
C ALA A 208 12.64 16.84 6.58
N GLU A 209 12.95 16.97 5.28
CA GLU A 209 13.98 17.93 4.80
C GLU A 209 13.61 19.37 5.14
N ARG A 210 12.36 19.78 4.86
CA ARG A 210 11.87 21.12 5.12
C ARG A 210 11.89 21.49 6.60
N LEU A 211 11.60 20.53 7.48
CA LEU A 211 11.64 20.73 8.94
C LEU A 211 13.04 20.56 9.53
N GLY A 212 14.04 20.17 8.72
CA GLY A 212 15.42 19.99 9.17
C GLY A 212 15.58 18.79 10.12
N LEU A 213 14.85 17.70 9.88
CA LEU A 213 14.93 16.47 10.66
C LEU A 213 16.09 15.58 10.20
N LYS A 214 16.56 14.74 11.10
CA LYS A 214 17.53 13.68 10.81
C LYS A 214 16.76 12.40 10.48
N VAL A 215 16.89 11.91 9.26
CA VAL A 215 16.12 10.77 8.78
C VAL A 215 16.89 9.47 9.00
N ILE A 216 16.24 8.50 9.63
CA ILE A 216 16.65 7.10 9.70
C ILE A 216 15.60 6.29 8.93
N THR A 217 16.03 5.33 8.12
CA THR A 217 15.12 4.46 7.40
C THR A 217 15.30 3.01 7.82
N ILE A 218 14.19 2.26 7.77
CA ILE A 218 14.17 0.80 7.91
C ILE A 218 13.83 0.16 6.57
N PRO A 219 14.44 -0.99 6.25
CA PRO A 219 14.09 -1.75 5.06
C PRO A 219 12.70 -2.37 5.20
N GLU A 220 12.12 -2.75 4.07
CA GLU A 220 10.90 -3.54 4.02
C GLU A 220 11.25 -5.04 4.10
N HIS A 221 10.41 -5.80 4.82
CA HIS A 221 10.52 -7.25 4.85
C HIS A 221 9.87 -7.85 3.60
N PRO A 222 10.54 -8.73 2.84
CA PRO A 222 10.04 -9.24 1.57
C PRO A 222 8.68 -9.95 1.63
N GLN A 223 8.37 -10.58 2.78
CA GLN A 223 7.13 -11.35 2.97
C GLN A 223 6.07 -10.59 3.78
N HIS A 224 6.50 -9.75 4.72
CA HIS A 224 5.61 -9.09 5.68
C HIS A 224 5.45 -7.59 5.43
N GLY A 225 6.20 -7.05 4.48
CA GLY A 225 6.17 -5.64 4.12
C GLY A 225 6.82 -4.71 5.15
N PHE A 226 6.93 -5.12 6.41
CA PHE A 226 7.53 -4.34 7.49
C PHE A 226 8.57 -5.19 8.23
N ASP A 227 9.78 -4.66 8.40
CA ASP A 227 10.85 -5.32 9.14
C ASP A 227 10.83 -4.90 10.60
N LEU A 228 10.20 -5.73 11.44
CA LEU A 228 10.06 -5.46 12.87
C LEU A 228 11.39 -5.52 13.60
N GLU A 229 12.31 -6.41 13.19
CA GLU A 229 13.63 -6.54 13.84
C GLU A 229 14.48 -5.29 13.58
N ALA A 230 14.50 -4.81 12.33
CA ALA A 230 15.16 -3.56 11.97
C ALA A 230 14.52 -2.36 12.70
N PHE A 231 13.20 -2.36 12.86
CA PHE A 231 12.48 -1.32 13.60
C PHE A 231 12.90 -1.29 15.08
N GLU A 232 12.92 -2.44 15.76
CA GLU A 232 13.38 -2.55 17.14
C GLU A 232 14.85 -2.09 17.30
N GLN A 233 15.73 -2.54 16.40
CA GLN A 233 17.13 -2.14 16.42
C GLN A 233 17.29 -0.62 16.30
N VAL A 234 16.56 0.02 15.39
CA VAL A 234 16.63 1.48 15.18
C VAL A 234 16.15 2.23 16.41
N ILE A 235 15.03 1.83 17.01
CA ILE A 235 14.48 2.47 18.22
C ILE A 235 15.46 2.40 19.40
N HIS A 236 16.17 1.28 19.56
CA HIS A 236 17.18 1.14 20.62
C HIS A 236 18.48 1.89 20.33
N THR A 237 18.79 2.14 19.06
CA THR A 237 20.07 2.74 18.64
C THR A 237 20.00 4.26 18.52
N TYR A 238 18.87 4.80 18.06
CA TYR A 238 18.71 6.22 17.78
C TYR A 238 17.61 6.85 18.64
N PRO A 239 17.76 8.11 19.07
CA PRO A 239 16.72 8.82 19.82
C PRO A 239 15.59 9.27 18.90
N ILE A 240 14.84 8.31 18.38
CA ILE A 240 13.72 8.57 17.48
C ILE A 240 12.63 9.36 18.20
N LYS A 241 12.24 10.49 17.64
CA LYS A 241 11.17 11.33 18.17
C LYS A 241 9.82 10.98 17.59
N VAL A 242 9.79 10.67 16.30
CA VAL A 242 8.57 10.41 15.54
C VAL A 242 8.81 9.37 14.44
N CYS A 243 7.83 8.53 14.23
CA CYS A 243 7.74 7.67 13.05
C CYS A 243 6.65 8.19 12.11
N TRP A 244 6.90 8.20 10.79
CA TRP A 244 5.86 8.37 9.77
C TRP A 244 5.81 7.07 8.98
N LEU A 245 4.72 6.32 9.17
CA LEU A 245 4.57 4.98 8.61
C LEU A 245 3.27 4.86 7.82
N MET A 246 3.31 4.05 6.76
CA MET A 246 2.16 3.65 5.98
C MET A 246 2.02 2.14 6.07
N LEU A 247 1.11 1.65 6.91
CA LEU A 247 1.01 0.23 7.27
C LEU A 247 -0.15 -0.49 6.58
N ASN A 248 -1.04 0.26 5.91
CA ASN A 248 -2.14 -0.25 5.09
C ASN A 248 -1.96 0.19 3.64
N SER A 249 -2.07 -0.75 2.70
CA SER A 249 -1.98 -0.46 1.26
C SER A 249 -0.80 0.44 0.90
N HIS A 250 0.37 0.09 1.39
CA HIS A 250 1.59 0.90 1.35
C HIS A 250 1.91 1.44 -0.05
N ASN A 251 2.16 2.72 -0.18
CA ASN A 251 2.62 3.34 -1.42
C ASN A 251 4.16 3.53 -1.38
N PRO A 252 4.92 2.90 -2.32
CA PRO A 252 4.47 2.30 -3.58
C PRO A 252 4.35 0.76 -3.58
N ILE A 253 4.66 0.06 -2.50
CA ILE A 253 4.89 -1.40 -2.52
C ILE A 253 3.59 -2.22 -2.43
N GLY A 254 2.50 -1.65 -1.89
CA GLY A 254 1.18 -2.26 -1.88
C GLY A 254 0.90 -3.26 -0.75
N PHE A 255 1.80 -3.48 0.19
CA PHE A 255 1.54 -4.39 1.31
C PHE A 255 0.61 -3.78 2.36
N THR A 256 0.02 -4.66 3.16
CA THR A 256 -0.68 -4.31 4.41
C THR A 256 -0.08 -5.15 5.53
N VAL A 257 0.35 -4.48 6.59
CA VAL A 257 0.97 -5.10 7.75
C VAL A 257 -0.09 -5.81 8.59
N SER A 258 0.22 -7.01 9.09
CA SER A 258 -0.71 -7.77 9.93
C SER A 258 -0.98 -7.09 11.27
N ASP A 259 -2.16 -7.34 11.83
CA ASP A 259 -2.57 -6.78 13.13
C ASP A 259 -1.62 -7.20 14.26
N GLU A 260 -1.05 -8.41 14.19
CA GLU A 260 -0.06 -8.88 15.16
C GLU A 260 1.20 -7.98 15.14
N ILE A 261 1.70 -7.65 13.96
CA ILE A 261 2.88 -6.78 13.82
C ILE A 261 2.52 -5.35 14.25
N LYS A 262 1.35 -4.83 13.87
CA LYS A 262 0.86 -3.53 14.30
C LYS A 262 0.79 -3.41 15.82
N TYR A 263 0.29 -4.42 16.50
CA TYR A 263 0.25 -4.46 17.96
C TYR A 263 1.66 -4.38 18.56
N LYS A 264 2.64 -5.11 18.00
CA LYS A 264 4.04 -5.03 18.45
C LYS A 264 4.64 -3.65 18.23
N ILE A 265 4.37 -3.04 17.07
CA ILE A 265 4.80 -1.65 16.77
C ILE A 265 4.19 -0.69 17.79
N ALA A 266 2.87 -0.75 18.03
CA ALA A 266 2.20 0.13 18.99
C ALA A 266 2.80 0.02 20.40
N LYS A 267 3.07 -1.20 20.86
CA LYS A 267 3.71 -1.47 22.14
C LYS A 267 5.08 -0.82 22.24
N LEU A 268 5.95 -1.02 21.25
CA LEU A 268 7.29 -0.44 21.21
C LEU A 268 7.24 1.09 21.18
N LEU A 269 6.37 1.68 20.38
CA LEU A 269 6.21 3.12 20.32
C LEU A 269 5.77 3.71 21.67
N HIS A 270 4.86 3.02 22.36
CA HIS A 270 4.39 3.43 23.69
C HIS A 270 5.51 3.33 24.74
N GLU A 271 6.22 2.21 24.79
CA GLU A 271 7.34 1.98 25.71
C GLU A 271 8.46 3.03 25.57
N HIS A 272 8.74 3.44 24.34
CA HIS A 272 9.79 4.42 24.04
C HIS A 272 9.28 5.87 23.91
N GLN A 273 7.98 6.12 24.13
CA GLN A 273 7.35 7.44 24.03
C GLN A 273 7.59 8.13 22.68
N ILE A 274 7.49 7.35 21.59
CA ILE A 274 7.68 7.80 20.22
C ILE A 274 6.32 8.13 19.60
N TYR A 275 6.20 9.30 18.98
CA TYR A 275 5.00 9.65 18.23
C TYR A 275 4.90 8.86 16.93
N LEU A 276 3.67 8.46 16.56
CA LEU A 276 3.37 7.87 15.27
C LEU A 276 2.50 8.81 14.45
N ILE A 277 2.93 9.08 13.23
CA ILE A 277 2.11 9.64 12.18
C ILE A 277 1.78 8.50 11.24
N GLU A 278 0.52 8.05 11.26
CA GLU A 278 0.03 7.04 10.34
C GLU A 278 -0.48 7.72 9.08
N ASP A 279 0.07 7.37 7.92
CA ASP A 279 -0.48 7.73 6.61
C ASP A 279 -1.39 6.59 6.15
N ASP A 280 -2.69 6.77 6.33
CA ASP A 280 -3.70 5.75 6.06
C ASP A 280 -4.66 6.16 4.93
N VAL A 281 -4.16 6.97 3.99
CA VAL A 281 -4.95 7.55 2.88
C VAL A 281 -5.61 6.49 2.00
N TYR A 282 -5.09 5.28 1.96
CA TYR A 282 -5.61 4.16 1.15
C TYR A 282 -6.32 3.08 1.97
N GLU A 283 -6.68 3.33 3.24
CA GLU A 283 -7.34 2.33 4.09
C GLU A 283 -8.63 1.72 3.48
N GLU A 284 -9.31 2.49 2.63
CA GLU A 284 -10.54 2.06 1.95
C GLU A 284 -10.27 1.24 0.67
N LEU A 285 -9.01 1.17 0.19
CA LEU A 285 -8.63 0.46 -1.04
C LEU A 285 -8.03 -0.91 -0.72
N TYR A 286 -8.71 -1.69 0.11
CA TYR A 286 -8.25 -3.02 0.52
C TYR A 286 -8.82 -4.12 -0.37
N TYR A 287 -8.07 -5.21 -0.50
CA TYR A 287 -8.48 -6.44 -1.16
C TYR A 287 -8.89 -7.48 -0.12
N GLY A 288 -10.07 -8.12 -0.32
CA GLY A 288 -10.56 -9.15 0.57
C GLY A 288 -11.79 -8.75 1.38
N GLY A 289 -12.19 -9.61 2.31
CA GLY A 289 -13.45 -9.47 3.06
C GLY A 289 -13.38 -8.62 4.32
N GLN A 290 -12.18 -8.24 4.76
CA GLN A 290 -11.98 -7.47 6.00
C GLN A 290 -11.17 -6.22 5.72
N LYS A 291 -11.67 -5.09 6.22
CA LYS A 291 -10.95 -3.81 6.20
C LYS A 291 -9.77 -3.89 7.20
N PRO A 292 -8.57 -3.46 6.80
CA PRO A 292 -7.43 -3.42 7.72
C PRO A 292 -7.67 -2.39 8.84
N LEU A 293 -7.18 -2.69 10.03
CA LEU A 293 -7.29 -1.77 11.17
C LEU A 293 -6.23 -0.67 11.06
N SER A 294 -6.61 0.55 11.44
CA SER A 294 -5.66 1.64 11.68
C SER A 294 -4.85 1.39 12.95
N MET A 295 -3.64 1.94 13.01
CA MET A 295 -2.79 1.91 14.22
C MET A 295 -3.46 2.55 15.44
N LYS A 296 -4.42 3.44 15.21
CA LYS A 296 -5.21 4.05 16.29
C LYS A 296 -6.05 3.03 17.08
N TYR A 297 -6.27 1.83 16.53
CA TYR A 297 -6.98 0.74 17.21
C TYR A 297 -6.15 0.10 18.33
N PHE A 298 -4.84 0.06 18.19
CA PHE A 298 -3.89 -0.57 19.11
C PHE A 298 -3.32 0.44 20.11
#